data_ae896173e566d0830876841b5d20d9da
#
_entry.id   ae896173e566d0830876841b5d20d9da
#
_cell.length_a   1.000
_cell.length_b   1.000
_cell.length_c   1.000
_cell.angle_alpha   90.00
_cell.angle_beta   90.00
_cell.angle_gamma   90.00
#
_symmetry.space_group_name_H-M   'P 1'
#
loop_
_entity.id
_entity.type
_entity.pdbx_description
1 polymer ?
#
loop_
_entity_poly.entity_id
_entity_poly.type
_entity_poly.pdbx_seq_one_letter_code
_entity_poly.pdbx_strand_id
1 'polypeptide(L)'
;DVYKRQDYASEVPGKMHGCGHDGHMTILLLFARWIAKNRAHIHCNIVLLFQPGEEGWAGARRMIDDGALENPKVDRIYGLHLWPTVPKGKIGVRWDYLMAQTSDFEITVHGKSAHASTPQMGIDAIVVAAELITMVQTVITRDVDPHQDALLTLGKIQGGTSHNVIAEEVTISGTLRVFSNDLYRTLSHKIAALMQGLETATGAQIDMDRKVRYPSVRNPRELVEQFYTVLDSMDDAVLVEPVMAAEDFAEYQQEIPGLFFFLGVQEPTGTAPLHSSHFNFDERVLLTGVETFKRILECESKCTKKK
;
A
#
# COMPACT_ATOMS: atom_id res chain seq x y z
N ASP A 1 4.69 2.55 -14.82
CA ASP A 1 5.44 2.10 -16.00
C ASP A 1 4.53 1.66 -17.11
N VAL A 2 4.74 2.23 -18.30
CA VAL A 2 3.82 2.07 -19.43
C VAL A 2 4.27 0.98 -20.41
N TYR A 3 5.50 0.48 -20.27
CA TYR A 3 6.06 -0.46 -21.26
C TYR A 3 6.81 -1.62 -20.61
N LYS A 4 6.35 -2.85 -20.87
CA LYS A 4 7.13 -4.07 -20.63
C LYS A 4 8.14 -4.28 -21.74
N ARG A 5 9.33 -4.76 -21.39
CA ARG A 5 10.40 -5.16 -22.32
C ARG A 5 10.53 -6.68 -22.33
N GLN A 6 9.46 -7.36 -22.73
CA GLN A 6 9.32 -8.81 -22.79
C GLN A 6 8.73 -9.19 -24.15
N ASP A 7 9.01 -10.41 -24.62
CA ASP A 7 8.46 -10.91 -25.89
C ASP A 7 6.93 -11.02 -25.89
N TYR A 8 6.31 -11.07 -24.69
CA TYR A 8 4.87 -11.12 -24.46
C TYR A 8 4.37 -9.85 -23.75
N ALA A 9 4.93 -8.70 -24.08
CA ALA A 9 4.50 -7.41 -23.53
C ALA A 9 3.03 -7.13 -23.86
N SER A 10 2.38 -6.30 -23.03
CA SER A 10 1.00 -5.87 -23.27
C SER A 10 0.84 -5.23 -24.66
N GLU A 11 -0.17 -5.65 -25.39
CA GLU A 11 -0.57 -5.05 -26.67
C GLU A 11 -1.45 -3.79 -26.47
N VAL A 12 -1.87 -3.52 -25.23
CA VAL A 12 -2.70 -2.35 -24.90
C VAL A 12 -1.80 -1.20 -24.46
N PRO A 13 -1.72 -0.10 -25.24
CA PRO A 13 -0.89 1.04 -24.89
C PRO A 13 -1.24 1.62 -23.50
N GLY A 14 -0.21 1.93 -22.72
CA GLY A 14 -0.37 2.51 -21.40
C GLY A 14 -0.81 1.53 -20.30
N LYS A 15 -0.83 0.22 -20.55
CA LYS A 15 -1.20 -0.80 -19.57
C LYS A 15 -0.21 -1.95 -19.56
N MET A 16 0.14 -2.43 -18.37
CA MET A 16 0.95 -3.62 -18.18
C MET A 16 0.64 -4.28 -16.84
N HIS A 17 1.00 -5.55 -16.68
CA HIS A 17 1.12 -6.20 -15.38
C HIS A 17 2.52 -5.97 -14.80
N GLY A 18 2.67 -4.98 -13.92
CA GLY A 18 3.95 -4.61 -13.29
C GLY A 18 4.09 -5.05 -11.84
N CYS A 19 3.00 -5.56 -11.23
CA CYS A 19 2.92 -5.89 -9.81
C CYS A 19 2.56 -7.35 -9.51
N GLY A 20 2.38 -8.19 -10.54
CA GLY A 20 2.06 -9.62 -10.35
C GLY A 20 0.59 -9.94 -10.11
N HIS A 21 -0.33 -8.99 -10.30
CA HIS A 21 -1.76 -9.20 -10.08
C HIS A 21 -2.38 -10.25 -11.02
N ASP A 22 -1.81 -10.43 -12.21
CA ASP A 22 -2.13 -11.53 -13.13
C ASP A 22 -1.83 -12.91 -12.49
N GLY A 23 -0.70 -13.00 -11.77
CA GLY A 23 -0.35 -14.17 -10.98
C GLY A 23 -1.31 -14.39 -9.80
N HIS A 24 -1.68 -13.33 -9.07
CA HIS A 24 -2.65 -13.40 -7.98
C HIS A 24 -4.01 -13.93 -8.46
N MET A 25 -4.54 -13.39 -9.57
CA MET A 25 -5.77 -13.87 -10.17
C MET A 25 -5.66 -15.33 -10.62
N THR A 26 -4.54 -15.73 -11.21
CA THR A 26 -4.28 -17.09 -11.67
C THR A 26 -4.31 -18.07 -10.50
N ILE A 27 -3.64 -17.75 -9.38
CA ILE A 27 -3.68 -18.56 -8.16
C ILE A 27 -5.12 -18.77 -7.70
N LEU A 28 -5.90 -17.68 -7.61
CA LEU A 28 -7.27 -17.76 -7.11
C LEU A 28 -8.20 -18.53 -8.06
N LEU A 29 -8.02 -18.40 -9.38
CA LEU A 29 -8.77 -19.19 -10.39
C LEU A 29 -8.44 -20.68 -10.30
N LEU A 30 -7.17 -21.04 -10.13
CA LEU A 30 -6.76 -22.43 -9.97
C LEU A 30 -7.29 -23.02 -8.65
N PHE A 31 -7.27 -22.25 -7.59
CA PHE A 31 -7.85 -22.60 -6.31
C PHE A 31 -9.38 -22.80 -6.42
N ALA A 32 -10.09 -21.91 -7.12
CA ALA A 32 -11.52 -22.06 -7.41
C ALA A 32 -11.84 -23.37 -8.15
N ARG A 33 -11.03 -23.72 -9.16
CA ARG A 33 -11.17 -25.02 -9.87
C ARG A 33 -10.97 -26.20 -8.95
N TRP A 34 -10.01 -26.13 -8.03
CA TRP A 34 -9.78 -27.19 -7.06
C TRP A 34 -10.95 -27.31 -6.07
N ILE A 35 -11.47 -26.17 -5.53
CA ILE A 35 -12.67 -26.13 -4.67
C ILE A 35 -13.85 -26.82 -5.38
N ALA A 36 -14.12 -26.47 -6.62
CA ALA A 36 -15.24 -27.02 -7.37
C ALA A 36 -15.18 -28.56 -7.48
N LYS A 37 -13.97 -29.13 -7.63
CA LYS A 37 -13.74 -30.59 -7.69
C LYS A 37 -13.79 -31.29 -6.32
N ASN A 38 -13.57 -30.54 -5.24
CA ASN A 38 -13.42 -31.10 -3.88
C ASN A 38 -14.54 -30.68 -2.92
N ARG A 39 -15.65 -30.14 -3.44
CA ARG A 39 -16.76 -29.60 -2.62
C ARG A 39 -17.28 -30.54 -1.54
N ALA A 40 -17.29 -31.85 -1.80
CA ALA A 40 -17.75 -32.85 -0.82
C ALA A 40 -16.91 -32.91 0.45
N HIS A 41 -15.66 -32.41 0.42
CA HIS A 41 -14.72 -32.48 1.54
C HIS A 41 -14.56 -31.12 2.24
N ILE A 42 -15.23 -30.07 1.77
CA ILE A 42 -15.16 -28.72 2.30
C ILE A 42 -16.36 -28.48 3.22
N HIS A 43 -16.11 -28.03 4.44
CA HIS A 43 -17.11 -27.87 5.49
C HIS A 43 -17.32 -26.43 5.96
N CYS A 44 -16.87 -25.46 5.18
CA CYS A 44 -17.10 -24.04 5.40
C CYS A 44 -17.54 -23.34 4.11
N ASN A 45 -18.14 -22.16 4.24
CA ASN A 45 -18.41 -21.31 3.10
C ASN A 45 -17.11 -20.64 2.65
N ILE A 46 -16.96 -20.46 1.34
CA ILE A 46 -15.78 -19.80 0.75
C ILE A 46 -16.30 -18.67 -0.15
N VAL A 47 -15.77 -17.48 0.09
CA VAL A 47 -15.96 -16.30 -0.77
C VAL A 47 -14.65 -16.02 -1.46
N LEU A 48 -14.65 -15.97 -2.79
CA LEU A 48 -13.49 -15.64 -3.61
C LEU A 48 -13.64 -14.20 -4.10
N LEU A 49 -12.79 -13.31 -3.61
CA LEU A 49 -12.82 -11.89 -3.95
C LEU A 49 -11.80 -11.60 -5.06
N PHE A 50 -12.28 -11.24 -6.24
CA PHE A 50 -11.47 -10.72 -7.33
C PHE A 50 -11.58 -9.20 -7.33
N GLN A 51 -10.74 -8.56 -6.55
CA GLN A 51 -10.80 -7.13 -6.30
C GLN A 51 -10.16 -6.34 -7.44
N PRO A 52 -10.85 -5.32 -7.99
CA PRO A 52 -10.25 -4.35 -8.90
C PRO A 52 -9.65 -3.17 -8.13
N GLY A 53 -8.67 -2.47 -8.73
CA GLY A 53 -8.27 -1.13 -8.34
C GLY A 53 -7.50 -1.00 -7.03
N GLU A 54 -6.62 -1.96 -6.73
CA GLU A 54 -5.68 -1.84 -5.60
C GLU A 54 -4.74 -0.64 -5.79
N GLU A 55 -4.21 -0.42 -6.99
CA GLU A 55 -3.24 0.63 -7.35
C GLU A 55 -3.85 2.06 -7.28
N GLY A 56 -4.27 2.49 -6.08
CA GLY A 56 -4.72 3.86 -5.80
C GLY A 56 -6.23 4.14 -5.95
N TRP A 57 -7.08 3.12 -6.18
CA TRP A 57 -8.52 3.28 -6.33
C TRP A 57 -9.34 2.81 -5.12
N ALA A 58 -8.67 2.29 -4.07
CA ALA A 58 -9.30 1.76 -2.85
C ALA A 58 -10.40 0.73 -3.16
N GLY A 59 -10.08 -0.25 -4.00
CA GLY A 59 -11.03 -1.27 -4.43
C GLY A 59 -11.58 -2.10 -3.31
N ALA A 60 -10.76 -2.42 -2.29
CA ALA A 60 -11.19 -3.14 -1.09
C ALA A 60 -12.32 -2.41 -0.36
N ARG A 61 -12.20 -1.11 -0.09
CA ARG A 61 -13.23 -0.34 0.60
C ARG A 61 -14.55 -0.36 -0.17
N ARG A 62 -14.49 -0.19 -1.50
CA ARG A 62 -15.67 -0.24 -2.36
C ARG A 62 -16.36 -1.60 -2.34
N MET A 63 -15.60 -2.70 -2.38
CA MET A 63 -16.17 -4.05 -2.27
C MET A 63 -16.80 -4.30 -0.91
N ILE A 64 -16.24 -3.78 0.18
CA ILE A 64 -16.84 -3.85 1.51
C ILE A 64 -18.17 -3.10 1.52
N ASP A 65 -18.19 -1.87 1.00
CA ASP A 65 -19.39 -1.02 0.94
C ASP A 65 -20.50 -1.66 0.06
N ASP A 66 -20.11 -2.43 -0.97
CA ASP A 66 -21.01 -3.22 -1.82
C ASP A 66 -21.45 -4.55 -1.16
N GLY A 67 -21.04 -4.82 0.09
CA GLY A 67 -21.48 -5.99 0.88
C GLY A 67 -20.71 -7.28 0.63
N ALA A 68 -19.45 -7.21 0.14
CA ALA A 68 -18.63 -8.40 -0.15
C ALA A 68 -18.36 -9.28 1.09
N LEU A 69 -18.51 -8.75 2.31
CA LEU A 69 -18.33 -9.47 3.56
C LEU A 69 -19.63 -9.93 4.23
N GLU A 70 -20.81 -9.66 3.62
CA GLU A 70 -22.11 -9.81 4.31
C GLU A 70 -22.89 -11.07 3.94
N ASN A 71 -22.91 -11.48 2.67
CA ASN A 71 -23.71 -12.60 2.17
C ASN A 71 -22.93 -13.60 1.33
N PRO A 72 -22.39 -14.69 1.93
CA PRO A 72 -22.47 -15.06 3.34
C PRO A 72 -21.57 -14.16 4.20
N LYS A 73 -21.88 -14.03 5.50
CA LYS A 73 -21.01 -13.31 6.42
C LYS A 73 -19.63 -13.96 6.44
N VAL A 74 -18.59 -13.15 6.26
CA VAL A 74 -17.20 -13.59 6.25
C VAL A 74 -16.60 -13.43 7.64
N ASP A 75 -16.01 -14.49 8.19
CA ASP A 75 -15.40 -14.50 9.51
C ASP A 75 -13.90 -14.18 9.49
N ARG A 76 -13.22 -14.50 8.38
CA ARG A 76 -11.77 -14.31 8.19
C ARG A 76 -11.45 -14.11 6.72
N ILE A 77 -10.36 -13.40 6.44
CA ILE A 77 -9.87 -13.18 5.08
C ILE A 77 -8.39 -13.51 4.97
N TYR A 78 -7.99 -14.02 3.80
CA TYR A 78 -6.60 -14.38 3.47
C TYR A 78 -6.23 -13.77 2.13
N GLY A 79 -5.08 -13.09 2.06
CA GLY A 79 -4.54 -12.52 0.84
C GLY A 79 -3.06 -12.85 0.69
N LEU A 80 -2.57 -12.80 -0.54
CA LEU A 80 -1.15 -12.93 -0.84
C LEU A 80 -0.71 -11.91 -1.88
N HIS A 81 0.57 -11.58 -1.84
CA HIS A 81 1.23 -10.82 -2.90
C HIS A 81 2.53 -11.51 -3.33
N LEU A 82 2.80 -11.56 -4.63
CA LEU A 82 4.10 -11.99 -5.17
C LEU A 82 5.17 -10.97 -4.77
N TRP A 83 6.29 -11.44 -4.17
CA TRP A 83 7.24 -10.51 -3.57
C TRP A 83 8.69 -10.76 -4.02
N PRO A 84 9.35 -9.75 -4.67
CA PRO A 84 10.63 -9.95 -5.35
C PRO A 84 11.84 -10.06 -4.41
N THR A 85 11.69 -9.79 -3.11
CA THR A 85 12.76 -9.91 -2.11
C THR A 85 12.63 -11.14 -1.20
N VAL A 86 11.57 -11.91 -1.35
CA VAL A 86 11.41 -13.21 -0.69
C VAL A 86 11.91 -14.31 -1.64
N PRO A 87 12.74 -15.26 -1.16
CA PRO A 87 13.27 -16.33 -2.01
C PRO A 87 12.17 -17.10 -2.72
N LYS A 88 12.40 -17.47 -3.98
CA LYS A 88 11.43 -18.15 -4.86
C LYS A 88 10.81 -19.36 -4.19
N GLY A 89 9.47 -19.39 -4.17
CA GLY A 89 8.68 -20.48 -3.60
C GLY A 89 8.59 -20.49 -2.08
N LYS A 90 9.25 -19.56 -1.38
CA LYS A 90 9.10 -19.39 0.08
C LYS A 90 7.95 -18.45 0.39
N ILE A 91 7.41 -18.57 1.59
CA ILE A 91 6.35 -17.71 2.10
C ILE A 91 6.93 -16.68 3.05
N GLY A 92 6.82 -15.40 2.70
CA GLY A 92 7.18 -14.30 3.58
C GLY A 92 6.01 -13.93 4.47
N VAL A 93 6.16 -14.03 5.79
CA VAL A 93 5.09 -13.70 6.74
C VAL A 93 5.67 -13.13 8.03
N ARG A 94 4.89 -12.26 8.69
CA ARG A 94 5.18 -11.77 10.03
C ARG A 94 3.90 -11.43 10.77
N TRP A 95 3.93 -11.49 12.07
CA TRP A 95 2.89 -10.91 12.92
C TRP A 95 3.10 -9.41 13.07
N ASP A 96 2.04 -8.70 13.47
CA ASP A 96 2.00 -7.25 13.57
C ASP A 96 2.11 -6.56 12.20
N TYR A 97 2.77 -5.44 12.09
CA TYR A 97 2.83 -4.66 10.86
C TYR A 97 3.65 -5.36 9.77
N LEU A 98 3.02 -5.59 8.61
CA LEU A 98 3.66 -6.11 7.40
C LEU A 98 3.88 -5.01 6.37
N MET A 99 2.86 -4.17 6.12
CA MET A 99 2.93 -3.08 5.15
C MET A 99 2.43 -1.78 5.76
N ALA A 100 2.98 -0.66 5.29
CA ALA A 100 2.70 0.64 5.89
C ALA A 100 1.33 1.20 5.53
N GLN A 101 0.80 2.05 6.39
CA GLN A 101 -0.24 3.00 6.06
C GLN A 101 0.33 4.05 5.10
N THR A 102 -0.44 4.44 4.09
CA THR A 102 -0.09 5.53 3.17
C THR A 102 -1.12 6.66 3.21
N SER A 103 -0.66 7.87 3.04
CA SER A 103 -1.48 9.05 2.80
C SER A 103 -0.81 9.92 1.76
N ASP A 104 -1.32 9.89 0.55
CA ASP A 104 -0.89 10.78 -0.51
C ASP A 104 -1.64 12.11 -0.38
N PHE A 105 -0.94 13.22 -0.58
CA PHE A 105 -1.50 14.54 -0.39
C PHE A 105 -0.98 15.54 -1.42
N GLU A 106 -1.77 16.58 -1.59
CA GLU A 106 -1.37 17.76 -2.34
C GLU A 106 -1.58 19.00 -1.47
N ILE A 107 -0.52 19.80 -1.31
CA ILE A 107 -0.55 21.07 -0.62
C ILE A 107 -0.54 22.18 -1.66
N THR A 108 -1.46 23.13 -1.54
CA THR A 108 -1.51 24.32 -2.37
C THR A 108 -1.24 25.54 -1.50
N VAL A 109 -0.19 26.29 -1.85
CA VAL A 109 0.16 27.56 -1.23
C VAL A 109 -0.38 28.68 -2.11
N HIS A 110 -1.30 29.45 -1.57
CA HIS A 110 -1.88 30.62 -2.23
C HIS A 110 -1.23 31.88 -1.67
N GLY A 111 -0.55 32.60 -2.53
CA GLY A 111 0.06 33.87 -2.26
C GLY A 111 -0.70 35.03 -2.92
N LYS A 112 0.05 36.08 -3.28
CA LYS A 112 -0.47 37.26 -3.99
C LYS A 112 0.53 37.75 -5.02
N SER A 113 0.13 37.82 -6.27
CA SER A 113 0.99 38.29 -7.37
C SER A 113 1.36 39.74 -7.21
N ALA A 114 2.59 40.08 -7.61
CA ALA A 114 3.11 41.43 -7.71
C ALA A 114 4.29 41.48 -8.71
N HIS A 115 4.69 42.68 -9.12
CA HIS A 115 5.91 42.85 -9.91
C HIS A 115 7.14 42.52 -9.05
N ALA A 116 8.11 41.76 -9.59
CA ALA A 116 9.29 41.32 -8.83
C ALA A 116 10.12 42.50 -8.22
N SER A 117 10.03 43.72 -8.77
CA SER A 117 10.71 44.92 -8.21
C SER A 117 9.97 45.54 -7.01
N THR A 118 8.74 45.12 -6.72
CA THR A 118 7.91 45.59 -5.61
C THR A 118 7.36 44.44 -4.79
N PRO A 119 8.22 43.55 -4.24
CA PRO A 119 7.80 42.33 -3.57
C PRO A 119 6.92 42.58 -2.34
N GLN A 120 7.06 43.71 -1.66
CA GLN A 120 6.23 44.13 -0.52
C GLN A 120 4.74 44.33 -0.85
N MET A 121 4.37 44.33 -2.12
CA MET A 121 2.96 44.41 -2.56
C MET A 121 2.31 43.08 -2.77
N GLY A 122 3.12 42.00 -2.77
CA GLY A 122 2.70 40.60 -2.95
C GLY A 122 2.89 39.73 -1.72
N ILE A 123 2.57 38.44 -1.87
CA ILE A 123 2.90 37.33 -0.96
C ILE A 123 3.51 36.26 -1.84
N ASP A 124 4.78 35.94 -1.64
CA ASP A 124 5.52 35.03 -2.52
C ASP A 124 5.24 33.57 -2.17
N ALA A 125 4.37 32.92 -2.96
CA ALA A 125 4.03 31.54 -2.77
C ALA A 125 5.24 30.59 -2.92
N ILE A 126 6.26 30.95 -3.73
CA ILE A 126 7.47 30.13 -3.89
C ILE A 126 8.30 30.16 -2.60
N VAL A 127 8.48 31.31 -1.98
CA VAL A 127 9.23 31.44 -0.73
C VAL A 127 8.52 30.68 0.38
N VAL A 128 7.21 30.87 0.54
CA VAL A 128 6.40 30.15 1.56
C VAL A 128 6.44 28.64 1.34
N ALA A 129 6.34 28.17 0.09
CA ALA A 129 6.46 26.75 -0.23
C ALA A 129 7.84 26.17 0.11
N ALA A 130 8.92 26.91 -0.17
CA ALA A 130 10.29 26.48 0.16
C ALA A 130 10.50 26.36 1.68
N GLU A 131 9.98 27.31 2.47
CA GLU A 131 10.01 27.25 3.93
C GLU A 131 9.19 26.07 4.44
N LEU A 132 7.99 25.83 3.93
CA LEU A 132 7.15 24.69 4.29
C LEU A 132 7.86 23.38 4.01
N ILE A 133 8.46 23.20 2.83
CA ILE A 133 9.21 21.99 2.46
C ILE A 133 10.32 21.73 3.49
N THR A 134 11.07 22.73 3.86
CA THR A 134 12.16 22.61 4.84
C THR A 134 11.62 22.23 6.22
N MET A 135 10.54 22.88 6.66
CA MET A 135 9.97 22.66 7.99
C MET A 135 9.36 21.26 8.12
N VAL A 136 8.61 20.77 7.12
CA VAL A 136 7.97 19.45 7.22
C VAL A 136 8.98 18.30 7.23
N GLN A 137 10.19 18.47 6.66
CA GLN A 137 11.26 17.48 6.80
C GLN A 137 11.72 17.34 8.26
N THR A 138 11.66 18.42 9.05
CA THR A 138 12.05 18.37 10.46
C THR A 138 11.05 17.54 11.29
N VAL A 139 9.79 17.44 10.88
CA VAL A 139 8.79 16.60 11.56
C VAL A 139 9.25 15.14 11.62
N ILE A 140 9.78 14.61 10.51
CA ILE A 140 10.31 13.23 10.51
C ILE A 140 11.59 13.13 11.33
N THR A 141 12.52 14.06 11.16
CA THR A 141 13.87 13.93 11.73
C THR A 141 13.97 14.34 13.20
N ARG A 142 12.98 15.07 13.75
CA ARG A 142 13.02 15.62 15.12
C ARG A 142 11.84 15.18 16.00
N ASP A 143 10.71 14.80 15.40
CA ASP A 143 9.50 14.48 16.16
C ASP A 143 9.13 13.00 16.14
N VAL A 144 9.76 12.19 15.30
CA VAL A 144 9.61 10.73 15.27
C VAL A 144 10.66 10.09 16.18
N ASP A 145 10.22 9.16 17.03
CA ASP A 145 11.13 8.31 17.81
C ASP A 145 12.04 7.54 16.84
N PRO A 146 13.37 7.53 17.04
CA PRO A 146 14.32 6.80 16.18
C PRO A 146 14.04 5.30 16.03
N HIS A 147 13.22 4.71 16.90
CA HIS A 147 12.77 3.31 16.83
C HIS A 147 11.45 3.14 16.06
N GLN A 148 10.88 4.22 15.55
CA GLN A 148 9.64 4.19 14.76
C GLN A 148 9.94 4.53 13.30
N ASP A 149 9.39 3.72 12.40
CA ASP A 149 9.53 3.92 10.96
C ASP A 149 8.50 4.93 10.46
N ALA A 150 8.99 5.99 9.83
CA ALA A 150 8.19 7.00 9.15
C ALA A 150 8.89 7.51 7.90
N LEU A 151 8.14 7.72 6.83
CA LEU A 151 8.63 8.26 5.58
C LEU A 151 7.74 9.43 5.15
N LEU A 152 8.35 10.57 4.87
CA LEU A 152 7.70 11.71 4.21
C LEU A 152 8.51 12.06 2.96
N THR A 153 7.86 11.98 1.81
CA THR A 153 8.45 12.34 0.52
C THR A 153 7.59 13.41 -0.14
N LEU A 154 8.23 14.50 -0.55
CA LEU A 154 7.64 15.53 -1.42
C LEU A 154 8.21 15.30 -2.82
N GLY A 155 7.43 14.64 -3.70
CA GLY A 155 7.91 14.14 -4.99
C GLY A 155 7.71 15.12 -6.15
N LYS A 156 6.86 16.13 -5.97
CA LYS A 156 6.55 17.11 -7.03
C LYS A 156 6.32 18.50 -6.44
N ILE A 157 6.85 19.51 -7.11
CA ILE A 157 6.55 20.92 -6.86
C ILE A 157 6.31 21.64 -8.20
N GLN A 158 5.31 22.48 -8.25
CA GLN A 158 4.97 23.26 -9.46
C GLN A 158 4.40 24.61 -9.06
N GLY A 159 4.83 25.69 -9.71
CA GLY A 159 4.28 27.03 -9.45
C GLY A 159 5.01 28.14 -10.20
N GLY A 160 4.43 29.34 -10.12
CA GLY A 160 4.93 30.52 -10.81
C GLY A 160 4.63 30.55 -12.32
N THR A 161 4.64 31.74 -12.91
CA THR A 161 4.30 31.97 -14.34
C THR A 161 5.42 32.63 -15.11
N SER A 162 6.22 33.50 -14.46
CA SER A 162 7.31 34.26 -15.08
C SER A 162 8.36 34.66 -14.06
N HIS A 163 9.63 34.79 -14.50
CA HIS A 163 10.76 35.16 -13.65
C HIS A 163 10.69 36.57 -13.02
N ASN A 164 9.86 37.43 -13.54
CA ASN A 164 9.71 38.84 -13.08
C ASN A 164 8.35 39.12 -12.42
N VAL A 165 7.62 38.09 -12.01
CA VAL A 165 6.32 38.13 -11.33
C VAL A 165 6.40 37.28 -10.05
N ILE A 166 6.00 37.86 -8.92
CA ILE A 166 5.82 37.12 -7.66
C ILE A 166 4.75 36.01 -7.88
N ALA A 167 5.09 34.80 -7.54
CA ALA A 167 4.19 33.65 -7.74
C ALA A 167 2.96 33.75 -6.83
N GLU A 168 1.79 33.58 -7.45
CA GLU A 168 0.51 33.57 -6.74
C GLU A 168 0.12 32.21 -6.20
N GLU A 169 0.64 31.16 -6.82
CA GLU A 169 0.31 29.79 -6.43
C GLU A 169 1.48 28.83 -6.60
N VAL A 170 1.61 27.90 -5.65
CA VAL A 170 2.53 26.75 -5.73
C VAL A 170 1.81 25.51 -5.22
N THR A 171 1.88 24.43 -5.98
CA THR A 171 1.41 23.09 -5.56
C THR A 171 2.59 22.18 -5.23
N ILE A 172 2.45 21.39 -4.16
CA ILE A 172 3.41 20.40 -3.70
C ILE A 172 2.67 19.08 -3.52
N SER A 173 3.10 18.02 -4.19
CA SER A 173 2.52 16.69 -3.97
C SER A 173 3.50 15.78 -3.25
N GLY A 174 3.00 14.97 -2.32
CA GLY A 174 3.82 14.10 -1.48
C GLY A 174 3.07 12.91 -0.92
N THR A 175 3.80 12.08 -0.21
CA THR A 175 3.28 10.89 0.51
C THR A 175 3.86 10.82 1.91
N LEU A 176 3.01 10.48 2.88
CA LEU A 176 3.38 10.15 4.26
C LEU A 176 3.10 8.67 4.49
N ARG A 177 4.09 7.92 4.95
CA ARG A 177 3.98 6.48 5.24
C ARG A 177 4.44 6.19 6.65
N VAL A 178 3.65 5.42 7.39
CA VAL A 178 3.92 5.00 8.77
C VAL A 178 3.28 3.65 9.03
N PHE A 179 3.64 2.96 10.10
CA PHE A 179 2.94 1.74 10.50
C PHE A 179 1.80 2.01 11.49
N SER A 180 1.96 2.98 12.38
CA SER A 180 1.01 3.26 13.46
C SER A 180 0.03 4.38 13.12
N ASN A 181 -1.26 4.14 13.35
CA ASN A 181 -2.30 5.19 13.25
C ASN A 181 -2.05 6.37 14.20
N ASP A 182 -1.49 6.12 15.39
CA ASP A 182 -1.23 7.18 16.37
C ASP A 182 -0.08 8.06 15.90
N LEU A 183 0.98 7.46 15.34
CA LEU A 183 2.07 8.20 14.72
C LEU A 183 1.55 9.03 13.53
N TYR A 184 0.70 8.44 12.69
CA TYR A 184 0.08 9.16 11.57
C TYR A 184 -0.68 10.41 12.03
N ARG A 185 -1.51 10.28 13.08
CA ARG A 185 -2.28 11.39 13.65
C ARG A 185 -1.34 12.48 14.19
N THR A 186 -0.32 12.09 14.93
CA THR A 186 0.67 13.01 15.49
C THR A 186 1.37 13.80 14.40
N LEU A 187 1.91 13.12 13.37
CA LEU A 187 2.60 13.80 12.27
C LEU A 187 1.66 14.68 11.45
N SER A 188 0.43 14.20 11.19
CA SER A 188 -0.60 15.00 10.49
C SER A 188 -0.95 16.29 11.22
N HIS A 189 -1.10 16.24 12.55
CA HIS A 189 -1.34 17.43 13.36
C HIS A 189 -0.16 18.40 13.34
N LYS A 190 1.08 17.88 13.41
CA LYS A 190 2.28 18.73 13.35
C LYS A 190 2.44 19.41 11.99
N ILE A 191 2.20 18.70 10.89
CA ILE A 191 2.23 19.30 9.55
C ILE A 191 1.17 20.41 9.45
N ALA A 192 -0.06 20.18 9.91
CA ALA A 192 -1.11 21.19 9.91
C ALA A 192 -0.75 22.42 10.75
N ALA A 193 -0.12 22.22 11.92
CA ALA A 193 0.34 23.34 12.77
C ALA A 193 1.45 24.16 12.11
N LEU A 194 2.38 23.53 11.38
CA LEU A 194 3.40 24.23 10.60
C LEU A 194 2.78 25.07 9.48
N MET A 195 1.81 24.52 8.75
CA MET A 195 1.06 25.26 7.72
C MET A 195 0.40 26.50 8.32
N GLN A 196 -0.35 26.35 9.42
CA GLN A 196 -1.01 27.45 10.09
C GLN A 196 -0.03 28.51 10.64
N GLY A 197 1.13 28.06 11.13
CA GLY A 197 2.21 28.97 11.53
C GLY A 197 2.73 29.82 10.39
N LEU A 198 2.95 29.22 9.22
CA LEU A 198 3.37 29.95 8.01
C LEU A 198 2.28 30.89 7.49
N GLU A 199 1.01 30.48 7.48
CA GLU A 199 -0.11 31.37 7.13
C GLU A 199 -0.14 32.60 8.02
N THR A 200 0.04 32.42 9.33
CA THR A 200 0.05 33.53 10.30
C THR A 200 1.25 34.45 10.08
N ALA A 201 2.42 33.91 9.75
CA ALA A 201 3.65 34.68 9.58
C ALA A 201 3.71 35.43 8.26
N THR A 202 3.13 34.87 7.19
CA THR A 202 3.32 35.36 5.82
C THR A 202 2.07 36.02 5.22
N GLY A 203 0.89 35.67 5.75
CA GLY A 203 -0.41 36.05 5.18
C GLY A 203 -0.82 35.24 3.96
N ALA A 204 -0.07 34.19 3.60
CA ALA A 204 -0.48 33.19 2.61
C ALA A 204 -1.64 32.34 3.14
N GLN A 205 -2.38 31.68 2.25
CA GLN A 205 -3.31 30.62 2.59
C GLN A 205 -2.70 29.29 2.14
N ILE A 206 -2.81 28.23 2.97
CA ILE A 206 -2.21 26.93 2.67
C ILE A 206 -3.25 25.84 2.85
N ASP A 207 -3.67 25.23 1.76
CA ASP A 207 -4.64 24.14 1.76
C ASP A 207 -3.96 22.79 1.57
N MET A 208 -4.48 21.73 2.20
CA MET A 208 -4.03 20.34 2.01
C MET A 208 -5.21 19.46 1.63
N ASP A 209 -5.13 18.86 0.45
CA ASP A 209 -6.03 17.80 0.00
C ASP A 209 -5.33 16.42 0.12
N ARG A 210 -6.01 15.44 0.70
CA ARG A 210 -5.53 14.05 0.83
C ARG A 210 -6.20 13.19 -0.22
N LYS A 211 -5.40 12.63 -1.14
CA LYS A 211 -5.88 11.86 -2.30
C LYS A 211 -6.18 10.40 -1.93
N VAL A 212 -5.24 9.73 -1.25
CA VAL A 212 -5.33 8.30 -0.93
C VAL A 212 -4.88 8.07 0.51
N ARG A 213 -5.57 7.16 1.19
CA ARG A 213 -5.17 6.68 2.51
C ARG A 213 -5.57 5.23 2.67
N TYR A 214 -4.57 4.34 2.74
CA TYR A 214 -4.76 2.94 3.14
C TYR A 214 -4.26 2.74 4.56
N PRO A 215 -4.97 1.99 5.42
CA PRO A 215 -4.45 1.54 6.71
C PRO A 215 -3.20 0.69 6.55
N SER A 216 -2.51 0.40 7.63
CA SER A 216 -1.42 -0.57 7.64
C SER A 216 -1.96 -1.99 7.53
N VAL A 217 -1.32 -2.83 6.73
CA VAL A 217 -1.54 -4.28 6.81
C VAL A 217 -0.93 -4.78 8.11
N ARG A 218 -1.78 -5.29 9.00
CA ARG A 218 -1.39 -5.78 10.31
C ARG A 218 -1.92 -7.18 10.55
N ASN A 219 -1.03 -8.16 10.57
CA ASN A 219 -1.39 -9.55 10.78
C ASN A 219 -1.59 -9.88 12.26
N PRO A 220 -2.78 -10.37 12.66
CA PRO A 220 -2.99 -10.87 14.02
C PRO A 220 -2.03 -12.02 14.32
N ARG A 221 -1.38 -11.96 15.51
CA ARG A 221 -0.40 -12.97 15.92
C ARG A 221 -0.97 -14.38 15.89
N GLU A 222 -2.18 -14.55 16.38
CA GLU A 222 -2.87 -15.85 16.42
C GLU A 222 -3.07 -16.46 15.02
N LEU A 223 -3.40 -15.63 14.01
CA LEU A 223 -3.54 -16.10 12.63
C LEU A 223 -2.19 -16.49 12.03
N VAL A 224 -1.13 -15.77 12.35
CA VAL A 224 0.23 -16.12 11.89
C VAL A 224 0.70 -17.42 12.55
N GLU A 225 0.49 -17.59 13.86
CA GLU A 225 0.82 -18.83 14.57
C GLU A 225 0.02 -20.02 14.01
N GLN A 226 -1.27 -19.84 13.73
CA GLN A 226 -2.09 -20.85 13.05
C GLN A 226 -1.55 -21.14 11.64
N PHE A 227 -1.18 -20.11 10.90
CA PHE A 227 -0.67 -20.23 9.54
C PHE A 227 0.64 -21.04 9.48
N TYR A 228 1.55 -20.89 10.45
CA TYR A 228 2.74 -21.74 10.52
C TYR A 228 2.42 -23.24 10.63
N THR A 229 1.28 -23.61 11.20
CA THR A 229 0.89 -25.04 11.31
C THR A 229 0.42 -25.64 9.99
N VAL A 230 0.13 -24.81 8.97
CA VAL A 230 -0.32 -25.29 7.64
C VAL A 230 0.82 -25.43 6.64
N LEU A 231 2.03 -24.96 6.97
CA LEU A 231 3.21 -25.12 6.13
C LEU A 231 3.81 -26.53 6.31
N ASP A 232 4.42 -27.08 5.26
CA ASP A 232 5.07 -28.40 5.32
C ASP A 232 6.28 -28.40 6.26
N SER A 233 7.02 -27.29 6.24
CA SER A 233 8.20 -27.08 7.05
C SER A 233 8.27 -25.61 7.46
N MET A 234 8.83 -25.36 8.64
CA MET A 234 9.17 -23.99 9.04
C MET A 234 10.21 -23.35 8.09
N ASP A 235 10.99 -24.19 7.39
CA ASP A 235 11.94 -23.69 6.37
C ASP A 235 11.23 -23.13 5.13
N ASP A 236 9.93 -23.40 4.93
CA ASP A 236 9.13 -22.83 3.84
C ASP A 236 8.68 -21.39 4.13
N ALA A 237 8.76 -20.97 5.40
CA ALA A 237 8.49 -19.61 5.83
C ALA A 237 9.77 -18.80 6.05
N VAL A 238 9.68 -17.53 5.71
CA VAL A 238 10.70 -16.51 6.00
C VAL A 238 10.04 -15.42 6.82
N LEU A 239 10.61 -15.11 7.99
CA LEU A 239 10.21 -13.91 8.72
C LEU A 239 10.71 -12.70 7.92
N VAL A 240 9.78 -11.89 7.42
CA VAL A 240 10.12 -10.71 6.63
C VAL A 240 10.14 -9.44 7.48
N GLU A 241 10.98 -8.48 7.10
CA GLU A 241 10.91 -7.15 7.67
C GLU A 241 9.66 -6.42 7.14
N PRO A 242 9.09 -5.46 7.91
CA PRO A 242 7.97 -4.67 7.43
C PRO A 242 8.43 -3.79 6.25
N VAL A 243 7.51 -3.53 5.33
CA VAL A 243 7.81 -2.74 4.14
C VAL A 243 7.00 -1.45 4.08
N MET A 244 7.61 -0.39 3.54
CA MET A 244 6.93 0.91 3.36
C MET A 244 5.97 0.95 2.15
N ALA A 245 5.79 -0.17 1.43
CA ALA A 245 4.70 -0.33 0.49
C ALA A 245 3.35 -0.37 1.23
N ALA A 246 2.29 0.00 0.54
CA ALA A 246 0.92 -0.04 1.07
C ALA A 246 0.07 -1.03 0.27
N GLU A 247 -1.01 -1.50 0.88
CA GLU A 247 -1.91 -2.49 0.30
C GLU A 247 -3.32 -2.27 0.86
N ASP A 248 -4.33 -2.16 0.02
CA ASP A 248 -5.71 -1.89 0.46
C ASP A 248 -6.42 -3.11 1.06
N PHE A 249 -5.81 -4.31 1.02
CA PHE A 249 -6.24 -5.46 1.83
C PHE A 249 -6.40 -5.08 3.32
N ALA A 250 -5.64 -4.10 3.78
CA ALA A 250 -5.76 -3.54 5.11
C ALA A 250 -7.17 -3.03 5.46
N GLU A 251 -7.97 -2.62 4.47
CA GLU A 251 -9.36 -2.22 4.67
C GLU A 251 -10.21 -3.39 5.17
N TYR A 252 -10.02 -4.59 4.61
CA TYR A 252 -10.70 -5.78 5.12
C TYR A 252 -10.30 -6.11 6.55
N GLN A 253 -9.01 -5.87 6.91
CA GLN A 253 -8.52 -6.10 8.27
C GLN A 253 -9.06 -5.11 9.31
N GLN A 254 -9.67 -4.00 8.88
CA GLN A 254 -10.42 -3.12 9.79
C GLN A 254 -11.78 -3.73 10.18
N GLU A 255 -12.36 -4.59 9.33
CA GLU A 255 -13.69 -5.16 9.52
C GLU A 255 -13.65 -6.57 10.12
N ILE A 256 -12.71 -7.40 9.66
CA ILE A 256 -12.58 -8.81 10.07
C ILE A 256 -11.12 -9.23 10.24
N PRO A 257 -10.83 -10.27 11.05
CA PRO A 257 -9.48 -10.81 11.14
C PRO A 257 -8.97 -11.28 9.78
N GLY A 258 -7.81 -10.79 9.36
CA GLY A 258 -7.21 -11.11 8.07
C GLY A 258 -5.72 -11.42 8.18
N LEU A 259 -5.24 -12.34 7.34
CA LEU A 259 -3.82 -12.65 7.17
C LEU A 259 -3.39 -12.33 5.75
N PHE A 260 -2.37 -11.48 5.64
CA PHE A 260 -1.70 -11.19 4.38
C PHE A 260 -0.27 -11.72 4.42
N PHE A 261 0.19 -12.35 3.35
CA PHE A 261 1.52 -12.92 3.27
C PHE A 261 2.14 -12.75 1.88
N PHE A 262 3.45 -12.83 1.81
CA PHE A 262 4.18 -12.74 0.56
C PHE A 262 4.48 -14.13 0.01
N LEU A 263 4.33 -14.30 -1.29
CA LEU A 263 4.83 -15.44 -2.04
C LEU A 263 6.11 -15.04 -2.78
N GLY A 264 7.22 -15.64 -2.42
CA GLY A 264 8.53 -15.29 -2.94
C GLY A 264 8.70 -15.62 -4.42
N VAL A 265 9.26 -14.62 -5.14
CA VAL A 265 9.63 -14.76 -6.56
C VAL A 265 11.10 -14.40 -6.81
N GLN A 266 11.90 -14.21 -5.76
CA GLN A 266 13.32 -13.84 -5.89
C GLN A 266 14.12 -14.97 -6.52
N GLU A 267 14.69 -14.69 -7.69
CA GLU A 267 15.63 -15.58 -8.36
C GLU A 267 17.06 -15.41 -7.81
N PRO A 268 17.92 -16.44 -7.84
CA PRO A 268 19.30 -16.32 -7.39
C PRO A 268 20.12 -15.26 -8.14
N THR A 269 19.77 -14.97 -9.38
CA THR A 269 20.40 -13.95 -10.21
C THR A 269 19.85 -12.54 -10.00
N GLY A 270 18.89 -12.40 -9.07
CA GLY A 270 18.14 -11.18 -8.80
C GLY A 270 16.82 -11.12 -9.59
N THR A 271 15.86 -10.37 -9.03
CA THR A 271 14.55 -10.13 -9.64
C THR A 271 14.33 -8.63 -9.73
N ALA A 272 13.81 -8.17 -10.85
CA ALA A 272 13.46 -6.76 -11.02
C ALA A 272 12.38 -6.36 -9.97
N PRO A 273 12.41 -5.13 -9.44
CA PRO A 273 11.41 -4.69 -8.47
C PRO A 273 10.01 -4.62 -9.10
N LEU A 274 9.00 -4.65 -8.24
CA LEU A 274 7.62 -4.36 -8.63
C LEU A 274 7.55 -3.01 -9.37
N HIS A 275 6.59 -2.86 -10.27
CA HIS A 275 6.36 -1.69 -11.14
C HIS A 275 7.49 -1.45 -12.16
N SER A 276 8.53 -2.26 -12.20
CA SER A 276 9.56 -2.21 -13.24
C SER A 276 9.04 -2.75 -14.56
N SER A 277 9.46 -2.14 -15.68
CA SER A 277 9.21 -2.66 -17.03
C SER A 277 9.84 -4.04 -17.27
N HIS A 278 10.76 -4.48 -16.42
CA HIS A 278 11.42 -5.77 -16.46
C HIS A 278 10.89 -6.76 -15.41
N PHE A 279 9.93 -6.36 -14.55
CA PHE A 279 9.38 -7.27 -13.55
C PHE A 279 8.81 -8.51 -14.21
N ASN A 280 9.30 -9.66 -13.77
CA ASN A 280 8.88 -10.98 -14.21
C ASN A 280 9.16 -12.01 -13.12
N PHE A 281 8.49 -13.15 -13.16
CA PHE A 281 8.67 -14.23 -12.20
C PHE A 281 8.49 -15.59 -12.86
N ASP A 282 9.04 -16.62 -12.26
CA ASP A 282 8.82 -18.01 -12.67
C ASP A 282 7.40 -18.44 -12.28
N GLU A 283 6.54 -18.66 -13.26
CA GLU A 283 5.13 -19.01 -13.08
C GLU A 283 4.91 -20.29 -12.25
N ARG A 284 5.91 -21.15 -12.10
CA ARG A 284 5.83 -22.36 -11.27
C ARG A 284 5.57 -22.04 -9.79
N VAL A 285 5.93 -20.84 -9.32
CA VAL A 285 5.64 -20.42 -7.94
C VAL A 285 4.14 -20.27 -7.67
N LEU A 286 3.33 -20.06 -8.71
CA LEU A 286 1.88 -19.96 -8.56
C LEU A 286 1.26 -21.22 -7.97
N LEU A 287 1.85 -22.40 -8.23
CA LEU A 287 1.42 -23.66 -7.61
C LEU A 287 1.63 -23.66 -6.10
N THR A 288 2.69 -23.04 -5.60
CA THR A 288 2.91 -22.87 -4.15
C THR A 288 1.80 -22.02 -3.54
N GLY A 289 1.41 -20.93 -4.21
CA GLY A 289 0.29 -20.09 -3.75
C GLY A 289 -1.03 -20.85 -3.68
N VAL A 290 -1.34 -21.66 -4.70
CA VAL A 290 -2.54 -22.52 -4.73
C VAL A 290 -2.50 -23.55 -3.59
N GLU A 291 -1.35 -24.19 -3.37
CA GLU A 291 -1.20 -25.20 -2.30
C GLU A 291 -1.34 -24.56 -0.92
N THR A 292 -0.79 -23.37 -0.72
CA THR A 292 -0.94 -22.62 0.52
C THR A 292 -2.41 -22.32 0.83
N PHE A 293 -3.20 -21.86 -0.13
CA PHE A 293 -4.63 -21.63 0.08
C PHE A 293 -5.41 -22.93 0.35
N LYS A 294 -5.05 -24.03 -0.28
CA LYS A 294 -5.68 -25.35 0.03
C LYS A 294 -5.47 -25.73 1.48
N ARG A 295 -4.26 -25.58 1.99
CA ARG A 295 -3.90 -25.93 3.38
C ARG A 295 -4.56 -25.00 4.39
N ILE A 296 -4.65 -23.70 4.10
CA ILE A 296 -5.42 -22.76 4.90
C ILE A 296 -6.87 -23.26 5.01
N LEU A 297 -7.49 -23.59 3.87
CA LEU A 297 -8.87 -24.05 3.83
C LEU A 297 -9.07 -25.36 4.60
N GLU A 298 -8.15 -26.32 4.50
CA GLU A 298 -8.19 -27.56 5.24
C GLU A 298 -8.10 -27.35 6.76
N CYS A 299 -7.28 -26.39 7.18
CA CYS A 299 -7.15 -25.99 8.58
C CYS A 299 -8.46 -25.34 9.09
N GLU A 300 -9.00 -24.37 8.35
CA GLU A 300 -10.27 -23.71 8.70
C GLU A 300 -11.44 -24.71 8.74
N SER A 301 -11.52 -25.64 7.79
CA SER A 301 -12.55 -26.67 7.75
C SER A 301 -12.51 -27.61 8.97
N LYS A 302 -11.32 -27.88 9.53
CA LYS A 302 -11.18 -28.67 10.77
C LYS A 302 -11.61 -27.90 12.01
N CYS A 303 -11.36 -26.60 12.04
CA CYS A 303 -11.78 -25.73 13.15
C CYS A 303 -13.31 -25.58 13.23
N THR A 304 -13.97 -25.52 12.09
CA THR A 304 -15.44 -25.39 12.01
C THR A 304 -16.17 -26.66 12.48
N LYS A 305 -15.59 -27.84 12.31
CA LYS A 305 -16.16 -29.12 12.82
C LYS A 305 -16.16 -29.27 14.34
N LYS A 306 -15.37 -28.45 15.07
CA LYS A 306 -15.25 -28.54 16.53
C LYS A 306 -16.20 -27.59 17.28
N LYS A 307 -16.89 -26.71 16.56
CA LYS A 307 -17.97 -25.86 17.08
C LYS A 307 -19.33 -26.44 16.71
#